data_0811f5c921ab6de0871ed561ea08e47a
#
_entry.id   0811f5c921ab6de0871ed561ea08e47a
#
_cell.length_a   1.000
_cell.length_b   1.000
_cell.length_c   1.000
_cell.angle_alpha   90.00
_cell.angle_beta   90.00
_cell.angle_gamma   90.00
#
_symmetry.space_group_name_H-M   'P 1'
#
loop_
_entity.id
_entity.type
_entity.pdbx_description
1 polymer ?
#
loop_
_entity_poly.entity_id
_entity_poly.type
_entity_poly.pdbx_seq_one_letter_code
_entity_poly.pdbx_strand_id
1 'polypeptide(L)'
;MSNSAVEDARLTDLALAAGRGDRAALEAFVRATQRDVWRFLAHLATPSSADDLAQETYLRALRSLPRFEGRSSARTWLLAIARRVAVDQVRYERARPVSPVDASAVERPQRGRFEEIVELNVMLDGLDPERREALLLTQVLGLSYQETAEVCGCPIGTVRSRVARAREDLLGDRLRRSEEIG
;
A
#
# COMPACT_ATOMS: atom_id res chain seq x y z
N MET A 1 22.21 1.42 -12.75
CA MET A 1 21.19 1.78 -11.74
C MET A 1 19.84 1.41 -12.31
N SER A 2 18.99 0.71 -11.54
CA SER A 2 17.64 0.34 -12.00
C SER A 2 16.79 1.61 -12.17
N ASN A 3 15.88 1.63 -13.14
CA ASN A 3 14.95 2.75 -13.37
C ASN A 3 14.14 3.11 -12.10
N SER A 4 13.83 2.11 -11.27
CA SER A 4 13.20 2.30 -9.96
C SER A 4 14.05 3.13 -8.99
N ALA A 5 15.35 2.87 -8.88
CA ALA A 5 16.23 3.60 -7.98
C ALA A 5 16.38 5.09 -8.35
N VAL A 6 16.37 5.40 -9.64
CA VAL A 6 16.40 6.79 -10.14
C VAL A 6 15.10 7.53 -9.78
N GLU A 7 13.95 6.86 -9.94
CA GLU A 7 12.66 7.44 -9.60
C GLU A 7 12.50 7.63 -8.09
N ASP A 8 12.96 6.68 -7.27
CA ASP A 8 12.93 6.80 -5.81
C ASP A 8 13.83 7.94 -5.30
N ALA A 9 15.00 8.15 -5.92
CA ALA A 9 15.87 9.30 -5.63
C ALA A 9 15.14 10.61 -5.97
N ARG A 10 14.55 10.72 -7.16
CA ARG A 10 13.77 11.88 -7.59
C ARG A 10 12.61 12.19 -6.64
N LEU A 11 11.84 11.18 -6.22
CA LEU A 11 10.76 11.35 -5.25
C LEU A 11 11.27 11.85 -3.90
N THR A 12 12.46 11.40 -3.49
CA THR A 12 13.10 11.84 -2.25
C THR A 12 13.52 13.31 -2.33
N ASP A 13 14.09 13.74 -3.45
CA ASP A 13 14.43 15.16 -3.68
C ASP A 13 13.19 16.06 -3.67
N LEU A 14 12.09 15.62 -4.29
CA LEU A 14 10.81 16.32 -4.25
C LEU A 14 10.26 16.45 -2.84
N ALA A 15 10.30 15.39 -2.05
CA ALA A 15 9.84 15.39 -0.66
C ALA A 15 10.68 16.34 0.22
N LEU A 16 12.01 16.33 0.05
CA LEU A 16 12.90 17.24 0.76
C LEU A 16 12.67 18.70 0.39
N ALA A 17 12.47 19.00 -0.89
CA ALA A 17 12.13 20.36 -1.35
C ALA A 17 10.77 20.82 -0.81
N ALA A 18 9.77 19.94 -0.87
CA ALA A 18 8.44 20.19 -0.32
C ALA A 18 8.46 20.44 1.21
N GLY A 19 9.30 19.68 1.94
CA GLY A 19 9.51 19.90 3.38
C GLY A 19 10.09 21.26 3.74
N ARG A 20 10.81 21.88 2.80
CA ARG A 20 11.33 23.26 2.92
C ARG A 20 10.34 24.35 2.45
N GLY A 21 9.12 23.96 2.07
CA GLY A 21 8.06 24.87 1.64
C GLY A 21 7.90 25.04 0.13
N ASP A 22 8.59 24.27 -0.69
CA ASP A 22 8.41 24.28 -2.15
C ASP A 22 7.07 23.64 -2.53
N ARG A 23 6.12 24.49 -2.91
CA ARG A 23 4.76 24.07 -3.26
C ARG A 23 4.70 23.29 -4.57
N ALA A 24 5.52 23.64 -5.55
CA ALA A 24 5.57 22.94 -6.82
C ALA A 24 6.15 21.53 -6.65
N ALA A 25 7.19 21.39 -5.82
CA ALA A 25 7.74 20.09 -5.46
C ALA A 25 6.71 19.22 -4.70
N LEU A 26 5.92 19.83 -3.82
CA LEU A 26 4.84 19.12 -3.12
C LEU A 26 3.78 18.58 -4.10
N GLU A 27 3.30 19.41 -5.02
CA GLU A 27 2.32 18.99 -6.01
C GLU A 27 2.86 17.87 -6.90
N ALA A 28 4.13 17.97 -7.32
CA ALA A 28 4.79 16.93 -8.11
C ALA A 28 4.95 15.62 -7.33
N PHE A 29 5.32 15.69 -6.05
CA PHE A 29 5.44 14.54 -5.16
C PHE A 29 4.11 13.80 -4.99
N VAL A 30 3.03 14.54 -4.66
CA VAL A 30 1.69 13.96 -4.51
C VAL A 30 1.24 13.30 -5.82
N ARG A 31 1.37 13.99 -6.95
CA ARG A 31 0.98 13.46 -8.27
C ARG A 31 1.73 12.18 -8.64
N ALA A 32 3.00 12.10 -8.31
CA ALA A 32 3.83 10.94 -8.63
C ALA A 32 3.54 9.73 -7.73
N THR A 33 3.09 9.95 -6.47
CA THR A 33 2.91 8.88 -5.48
C THR A 33 1.45 8.44 -5.28
N GLN A 34 0.47 9.26 -5.70
CA GLN A 34 -0.96 9.01 -5.41
C GLN A 34 -1.47 7.65 -5.90
N ARG A 35 -0.96 7.17 -7.05
CA ARG A 35 -1.36 5.87 -7.60
C ARG A 35 -0.93 4.72 -6.71
N ASP A 36 0.31 4.73 -6.24
CA ASP A 36 0.89 3.67 -5.41
C ASP A 36 0.24 3.65 -4.02
N VAL A 37 0.05 4.84 -3.42
CA VAL A 37 -0.63 4.98 -2.13
C VAL A 37 -2.06 4.43 -2.22
N TRP A 38 -2.82 4.86 -3.23
CA TRP A 38 -4.19 4.42 -3.42
C TRP A 38 -4.29 2.90 -3.65
N ARG A 39 -3.44 2.33 -4.54
CA ARG A 39 -3.41 0.89 -4.79
C ARG A 39 -3.10 0.10 -3.53
N PHE A 40 -2.11 0.54 -2.77
CA PHE A 40 -1.72 -0.12 -1.53
C PHE A 40 -2.87 -0.14 -0.53
N LEU A 41 -3.55 0.99 -0.33
CA LEU A 41 -4.67 1.11 0.58
C LEU A 41 -5.90 0.29 0.12
N ALA A 42 -6.19 0.27 -1.18
CA ALA A 42 -7.27 -0.52 -1.76
C ALA A 42 -7.07 -2.04 -1.59
N HIS A 43 -5.82 -2.48 -1.44
CA HIS A 43 -5.50 -3.87 -1.14
C HIS A 43 -5.44 -4.19 0.36
N LEU A 44 -5.05 -3.22 1.22
CA LEU A 44 -4.96 -3.44 2.66
C LEU A 44 -6.30 -3.30 3.39
N ALA A 45 -7.16 -2.43 2.91
CA ALA A 45 -8.48 -2.19 3.46
C ALA A 45 -9.55 -2.62 2.44
N THR A 46 -10.34 -1.68 1.95
CA THR A 46 -11.30 -1.93 0.88
C THR A 46 -11.15 -0.88 -0.22
N PRO A 47 -11.47 -1.20 -1.49
CA PRO A 47 -11.44 -0.20 -2.56
C PRO A 47 -12.35 1.01 -2.29
N SER A 48 -13.44 0.83 -1.54
CA SER A 48 -14.39 1.90 -1.19
C SER A 48 -13.84 2.88 -0.14
N SER A 49 -12.92 2.44 0.73
CA SER A 49 -12.29 3.29 1.75
C SER A 49 -10.96 3.87 1.28
N ALA A 50 -10.42 3.42 0.14
CA ALA A 50 -9.07 3.78 -0.29
C ALA A 50 -8.86 5.28 -0.53
N ASP A 51 -9.88 5.99 -1.02
CA ASP A 51 -9.80 7.43 -1.27
C ASP A 51 -9.69 8.22 0.06
N ASP A 52 -10.51 7.90 1.05
CA ASP A 52 -10.49 8.54 2.36
C ASP A 52 -9.17 8.25 3.10
N LEU A 53 -8.70 6.99 3.03
CA LEU A 53 -7.43 6.58 3.62
C LEU A 53 -6.22 7.22 2.93
N ALA A 54 -6.29 7.41 1.61
CA ALA A 54 -5.25 8.13 0.87
C ALA A 54 -5.21 9.60 1.29
N GLN A 55 -6.35 10.26 1.42
CA GLN A 55 -6.45 11.63 1.90
C GLN A 55 -5.85 11.77 3.31
N GLU A 56 -6.22 10.89 4.26
CA GLU A 56 -5.66 10.88 5.62
C GLU A 56 -4.14 10.61 5.60
N THR A 57 -3.68 9.72 4.71
CA THR A 57 -2.25 9.46 4.51
C THR A 57 -1.50 10.74 4.13
N TYR A 58 -2.01 11.50 3.15
CA TYR A 58 -1.37 12.75 2.73
C TYR A 58 -1.48 13.83 3.81
N LEU A 59 -2.57 13.92 4.56
CA LEU A 59 -2.67 14.85 5.68
C LEU A 59 -1.60 14.55 6.75
N ARG A 60 -1.37 13.28 7.10
CA ARG A 60 -0.30 12.88 8.04
C ARG A 60 1.09 13.11 7.44
N ALA A 61 1.27 12.80 6.17
CA ALA A 61 2.52 13.05 5.45
C ALA A 61 2.89 14.54 5.46
N LEU A 62 1.96 15.43 5.11
CA LEU A 62 2.16 16.88 5.09
C LEU A 62 2.60 17.44 6.45
N ARG A 63 2.02 16.95 7.55
CA ARG A 63 2.41 17.37 8.91
C ARG A 63 3.82 16.90 9.30
N SER A 64 4.28 15.80 8.76
CA SER A 64 5.60 15.21 9.06
C SER A 64 6.67 15.54 8.05
N LEU A 65 6.29 16.03 6.87
CA LEU A 65 7.20 16.36 5.77
C LEU A 65 8.32 17.36 6.14
N PRO A 66 8.08 18.42 6.97
CA PRO A 66 9.16 19.33 7.41
C PRO A 66 10.25 18.64 8.25
N ARG A 67 9.98 17.44 8.78
CA ARG A 67 10.93 16.63 9.56
C ARG A 67 11.49 15.45 8.79
N PHE A 68 11.11 15.31 7.52
CA PHE A 68 11.63 14.24 6.68
C PHE A 68 13.08 14.54 6.29
N GLU A 69 14.00 13.65 6.63
CA GLU A 69 15.45 13.83 6.46
C GLU A 69 16.03 12.98 5.32
N GLY A 70 15.21 12.23 4.60
CA GLY A 70 15.69 11.37 3.50
C GLY A 70 16.50 10.16 3.94
N ARG A 71 16.38 9.69 5.21
CA ARG A 71 17.06 8.48 5.70
C ARG A 71 16.59 7.19 5.03
N SER A 72 15.35 7.18 4.54
CA SER A 72 14.79 6.18 3.63
C SER A 72 14.29 6.87 2.38
N SER A 73 13.94 6.10 1.33
CA SER A 73 13.27 6.71 0.17
C SER A 73 11.94 7.35 0.60
N ALA A 74 11.59 8.49 -0.03
CA ALA A 74 10.32 9.16 0.28
C ALA A 74 9.12 8.26 -0.02
N ARG A 75 9.24 7.36 -0.98
CA ARG A 75 8.23 6.36 -1.30
C ARG A 75 8.04 5.36 -0.16
N THR A 76 9.12 4.78 0.37
CA THR A 76 9.11 3.88 1.53
C THR A 76 8.51 4.56 2.76
N TRP A 77 8.96 5.80 3.05
CA TRP A 77 8.45 6.60 4.16
C TRP A 77 6.93 6.87 4.03
N LEU A 78 6.45 7.25 2.83
CA LEU A 78 5.03 7.52 2.58
C LEU A 78 4.18 6.25 2.71
N LEU A 79 4.64 5.12 2.18
CA LEU A 79 3.94 3.83 2.31
C LEU A 79 3.90 3.35 3.76
N ALA A 80 4.92 3.64 4.58
CA ALA A 80 4.86 3.36 6.01
C ALA A 80 3.79 4.19 6.73
N ILE A 81 3.54 5.43 6.29
CA ILE A 81 2.41 6.25 6.80
C ILE A 81 1.09 5.65 6.36
N ALA A 82 0.95 5.30 5.06
CA ALA A 82 -0.26 4.67 4.51
C ALA A 82 -0.62 3.37 5.25
N ARG A 83 0.38 2.53 5.52
CA ARG A 83 0.21 1.31 6.31
C ARG A 83 -0.38 1.59 7.69
N ARG A 84 0.15 2.57 8.41
CA ARG A 84 -0.35 2.93 9.75
C ARG A 84 -1.80 3.42 9.69
N VAL A 85 -2.14 4.23 8.69
CA VAL A 85 -3.52 4.68 8.45
C VAL A 85 -4.45 3.49 8.24
N ALA A 86 -4.08 2.54 7.37
CA ALA A 86 -4.89 1.34 7.11
C ALA A 86 -5.05 0.46 8.36
N VAL A 87 -3.98 0.25 9.13
CA VAL A 87 -4.04 -0.53 10.38
C VAL A 87 -4.92 0.14 11.43
N ASP A 88 -4.84 1.47 11.57
CA ASP A 88 -5.69 2.25 12.47
C ASP A 88 -7.16 2.10 12.08
N GLN A 89 -7.48 2.16 10.79
CA GLN A 89 -8.84 1.99 10.27
C GLN A 89 -9.40 0.59 10.57
N VAL A 90 -8.65 -0.46 10.27
CA VAL A 90 -9.06 -1.84 10.55
C VAL A 90 -9.30 -2.06 12.06
N ARG A 91 -8.47 -1.48 12.91
CA ARG A 91 -8.67 -1.53 14.37
C ARG A 91 -9.93 -0.78 14.80
N TYR A 92 -10.18 0.38 14.22
CA TYR A 92 -11.39 1.16 14.50
C TYR A 92 -12.66 0.41 14.10
N GLU A 93 -12.70 -0.17 12.92
CA GLU A 93 -13.83 -0.96 12.41
C GLU A 93 -14.11 -2.21 13.28
N ARG A 94 -13.05 -2.91 13.71
CA ARG A 94 -13.19 -4.06 14.62
C ARG A 94 -13.70 -3.67 16.02
N ALA A 95 -13.35 -2.48 16.49
CA ALA A 95 -13.80 -1.98 17.79
C ALA A 95 -15.26 -1.46 17.76
N ARG A 96 -15.77 -1.13 16.58
CA ARG A 96 -17.16 -0.68 16.34
C ARG A 96 -17.75 -1.47 15.18
N PRO A 97 -18.28 -2.67 15.40
CA PRO A 97 -19.04 -3.37 14.36
C PRO A 97 -20.28 -2.51 14.04
N VAL A 98 -20.16 -1.68 13.01
CA VAL A 98 -21.28 -0.92 12.47
C VAL A 98 -22.06 -1.90 11.59
N SER A 99 -23.38 -1.97 11.80
CA SER A 99 -24.29 -2.62 10.84
C SER A 99 -24.01 -2.09 9.43
N PRO A 100 -24.11 -2.94 8.39
CA PRO A 100 -23.84 -2.52 7.03
C PRO A 100 -24.80 -1.39 6.64
N VAL A 101 -24.32 -0.16 6.68
CA VAL A 101 -24.98 0.98 6.06
C VAL A 101 -24.63 0.89 4.57
N ASP A 102 -25.65 0.87 3.74
CA ASP A 102 -25.61 0.78 2.30
C ASP A 102 -24.42 1.52 1.67
N ALA A 103 -23.54 0.77 1.03
CA ALA A 103 -22.47 1.28 0.17
C ALA A 103 -23.05 1.73 -1.18
N SER A 104 -24.04 2.65 -1.15
CA SER A 104 -24.60 3.27 -2.33
C SER A 104 -24.22 4.73 -2.38
N ALA A 105 -23.43 5.06 -3.39
CA ALA A 105 -23.03 6.38 -3.84
C ALA A 105 -21.60 6.84 -3.46
N VAL A 106 -20.62 6.17 -4.03
CA VAL A 106 -19.32 6.80 -4.29
C VAL A 106 -19.10 6.78 -5.80
N GLU A 107 -18.89 7.96 -6.39
CA GLU A 107 -18.50 8.10 -7.80
C GLU A 107 -17.30 7.19 -8.06
N ARG A 108 -17.49 6.21 -8.97
CA ARG A 108 -16.51 5.17 -9.25
C ARG A 108 -15.30 5.74 -9.97
N PRO A 109 -14.09 5.70 -9.38
CA PRO A 109 -12.87 5.99 -10.13
C PRO A 109 -12.70 4.90 -11.19
N GLN A 110 -12.46 5.32 -12.43
CA GLN A 110 -12.12 4.55 -13.64
C GLN A 110 -12.32 3.02 -13.54
N ARG A 111 -13.40 2.51 -14.12
CA ARG A 111 -13.87 1.11 -14.09
C ARG A 111 -12.75 0.06 -14.21
N GLY A 112 -11.80 0.20 -15.13
CA GLY A 112 -10.74 -0.80 -15.36
C GLY A 112 -9.77 -1.00 -14.18
N ARG A 113 -9.45 0.05 -13.42
CA ARG A 113 -8.56 -0.07 -12.24
C ARG A 113 -9.22 -0.78 -11.08
N PHE A 114 -10.51 -0.59 -10.92
CA PHE A 114 -11.27 -1.20 -9.84
C PHE A 114 -11.38 -2.71 -10.05
N GLU A 115 -11.62 -3.14 -11.28
CA GLU A 115 -11.74 -4.55 -11.65
C GLU A 115 -10.45 -5.31 -11.40
N GLU A 116 -9.28 -4.80 -11.85
CA GLU A 116 -7.97 -5.41 -11.59
C GLU A 116 -7.67 -5.58 -10.08
N ILE A 117 -8.05 -4.58 -9.26
CA ILE A 117 -7.84 -4.63 -7.82
C ILE A 117 -8.77 -5.63 -7.16
N VAL A 118 -10.03 -5.69 -7.58
CA VAL A 118 -11.00 -6.67 -7.08
C VAL A 118 -10.55 -8.09 -7.40
N GLU A 119 -10.13 -8.36 -8.64
CA GLU A 119 -9.62 -9.68 -9.04
C GLU A 119 -8.41 -10.10 -8.19
N LEU A 120 -7.44 -9.21 -8.04
CA LEU A 120 -6.26 -9.49 -7.22
C LEU A 120 -6.64 -9.69 -5.75
N ASN A 121 -7.57 -8.90 -5.21
CA ASN A 121 -8.04 -9.05 -3.84
C ASN A 121 -8.71 -10.42 -3.63
N VAL A 122 -9.53 -10.87 -4.56
CA VAL A 122 -10.15 -12.22 -4.52
C VAL A 122 -9.08 -13.32 -4.53
N MET A 123 -8.01 -13.15 -5.32
CA MET A 123 -6.90 -14.11 -5.33
C MET A 123 -6.11 -14.13 -4.00
N LEU A 124 -6.04 -12.99 -3.31
CA LEU A 124 -5.28 -12.81 -2.07
C LEU A 124 -6.13 -13.01 -0.80
N ASP A 125 -7.43 -13.26 -0.92
CA ASP A 125 -8.39 -13.26 0.21
C ASP A 125 -8.13 -14.40 1.22
N GLY A 126 -7.52 -15.50 0.79
CA GLY A 126 -7.14 -16.62 1.66
C GLY A 126 -5.81 -16.43 2.40
N LEU A 127 -5.06 -15.37 2.12
CA LEU A 127 -3.75 -15.15 2.74
C LEU A 127 -3.88 -14.51 4.13
N ASP A 128 -3.00 -14.93 5.03
CA ASP A 128 -2.75 -14.18 6.26
C ASP A 128 -2.44 -12.70 5.96
N PRO A 129 -3.01 -11.73 6.71
CA PRO A 129 -2.85 -10.30 6.41
C PRO A 129 -1.40 -9.83 6.29
N GLU A 130 -0.50 -10.35 7.12
CA GLU A 130 0.92 -9.95 7.09
C GLU A 130 1.66 -10.57 5.89
N ARG A 131 1.27 -11.77 5.45
CA ARG A 131 1.80 -12.40 4.24
C ARG A 131 1.31 -11.69 2.99
N ARG A 132 0.00 -11.34 2.96
CA ARG A 132 -0.61 -10.54 1.90
C ARG A 132 0.08 -9.19 1.76
N GLU A 133 0.29 -8.47 2.86
CA GLU A 133 0.98 -7.18 2.87
C GLU A 133 2.40 -7.27 2.29
N ALA A 134 3.21 -8.23 2.75
CA ALA A 134 4.57 -8.41 2.27
C ALA A 134 4.63 -8.76 0.78
N LEU A 135 3.67 -9.56 0.29
CA LEU A 135 3.54 -9.91 -1.11
C LEU A 135 3.17 -8.70 -1.97
N LEU A 136 2.20 -7.89 -1.54
CA LEU A 136 1.76 -6.68 -2.23
C LEU A 136 2.90 -5.66 -2.36
N LEU A 137 3.61 -5.37 -1.28
CA LEU A 137 4.72 -4.43 -1.27
C LEU A 137 5.84 -4.88 -2.22
N THR A 138 6.18 -6.17 -2.24
CA THR A 138 7.29 -6.68 -3.05
C THR A 138 6.89 -6.95 -4.51
N GLN A 139 5.73 -7.54 -4.78
CA GLN A 139 5.37 -8.01 -6.12
C GLN A 139 4.50 -7.02 -6.90
N VAL A 140 3.65 -6.26 -6.22
CA VAL A 140 2.73 -5.31 -6.87
C VAL A 140 3.33 -3.91 -6.90
N LEU A 141 3.93 -3.48 -5.80
CA LEU A 141 4.55 -2.15 -5.69
C LEU A 141 6.06 -2.17 -6.02
N GLY A 142 6.67 -3.35 -6.14
CA GLY A 142 8.06 -3.51 -6.56
C GLY A 142 9.11 -3.03 -5.55
N LEU A 143 8.77 -2.98 -4.26
CA LEU A 143 9.73 -2.67 -3.20
C LEU A 143 10.72 -3.82 -3.02
N SER A 144 11.96 -3.48 -2.69
CA SER A 144 12.93 -4.46 -2.20
C SER A 144 12.48 -5.05 -0.86
N TYR A 145 13.05 -6.19 -0.47
CA TYR A 145 12.80 -6.77 0.86
C TYR A 145 13.23 -5.85 2.00
N GLN A 146 14.27 -5.04 1.80
CA GLN A 146 14.73 -4.08 2.78
C GLN A 146 13.70 -2.95 2.96
N GLU A 147 13.25 -2.33 1.88
CA GLU A 147 12.22 -1.28 1.92
C GLU A 147 10.89 -1.82 2.49
N THR A 148 10.51 -3.04 2.11
CA THR A 148 9.33 -3.71 2.67
C THR A 148 9.47 -3.91 4.19
N ALA A 149 10.66 -4.29 4.67
CA ALA A 149 10.94 -4.42 6.10
C ALA A 149 10.78 -3.09 6.84
N GLU A 150 11.22 -1.98 6.24
CA GLU A 150 11.05 -0.62 6.77
C GLU A 150 9.57 -0.21 6.81
N VAL A 151 8.80 -0.47 5.74
CA VAL A 151 7.34 -0.20 5.70
C VAL A 151 6.61 -1.00 6.76
N CYS A 152 6.90 -2.32 6.86
CA CYS A 152 6.23 -3.22 7.80
C CYS A 152 6.72 -3.06 9.25
N GLY A 153 7.87 -2.42 9.47
CA GLY A 153 8.48 -2.30 10.79
C GLY A 153 8.92 -3.65 11.36
N CYS A 154 9.45 -4.55 10.53
CA CYS A 154 9.87 -5.89 10.92
C CYS A 154 11.24 -6.26 10.30
N PRO A 155 11.95 -7.28 10.83
CA PRO A 155 13.22 -7.73 10.25
C PRO A 155 13.07 -8.22 8.80
N ILE A 156 14.09 -8.00 7.97
CA ILE A 156 14.11 -8.45 6.55
C ILE A 156 13.91 -9.97 6.42
N GLY A 157 14.41 -10.77 7.38
CA GLY A 157 14.18 -12.21 7.43
C GLY A 157 12.70 -12.57 7.57
N THR A 158 11.93 -11.75 8.32
CA THR A 158 10.48 -11.89 8.46
C THR A 158 9.78 -11.62 7.13
N VAL A 159 10.19 -10.58 6.40
CA VAL A 159 9.64 -10.29 5.05
C VAL A 159 9.90 -11.47 4.10
N ARG A 160 11.13 -12.00 4.08
CA ARG A 160 11.48 -13.16 3.23
C ARG A 160 10.59 -14.37 3.52
N SER A 161 10.40 -14.71 4.80
CA SER A 161 9.55 -15.84 5.19
C SER A 161 8.07 -15.62 4.88
N ARG A 162 7.55 -14.38 5.06
CA ARG A 162 6.18 -14.02 4.71
C ARG A 162 5.91 -14.15 3.22
N VAL A 163 6.81 -13.63 2.38
CA VAL A 163 6.69 -13.73 0.91
C VAL A 163 6.78 -15.17 0.44
N ALA A 164 7.70 -15.98 0.99
CA ALA A 164 7.82 -17.39 0.64
C ALA A 164 6.53 -18.15 0.97
N ARG A 165 6.03 -18.02 2.20
CA ARG A 165 4.78 -18.66 2.63
C ARG A 165 3.55 -18.17 1.87
N ALA A 166 3.46 -16.86 1.56
CA ALA A 166 2.38 -16.35 0.73
C ALA A 166 2.34 -17.00 -0.66
N ARG A 167 3.51 -17.25 -1.26
CA ARG A 167 3.60 -17.95 -2.54
C ARG A 167 3.19 -19.42 -2.43
N GLU A 168 3.59 -20.10 -1.37
CA GLU A 168 3.20 -21.48 -1.09
C GLU A 168 1.68 -21.62 -0.91
N ASP A 169 1.08 -20.71 -0.14
CA ASP A 169 -0.37 -20.68 0.09
C ASP A 169 -1.13 -20.50 -1.24
N LEU A 170 -0.71 -19.53 -2.08
CA LEU A 170 -1.34 -19.28 -3.38
C LEU A 170 -1.22 -20.45 -4.36
N LEU A 171 -0.08 -21.15 -4.37
CA LEU A 171 0.11 -22.34 -5.18
C LEU A 171 -0.78 -23.50 -4.69
N GLY A 172 -0.89 -23.69 -3.38
CA GLY A 172 -1.75 -24.70 -2.77
C GLY A 172 -3.22 -24.47 -3.07
N ASP A 173 -3.68 -23.21 -3.01
CA ASP A 173 -5.08 -22.85 -3.34
C ASP A 173 -5.38 -23.05 -4.83
N ARG A 174 -4.42 -22.77 -5.69
CA ARG A 174 -4.58 -22.99 -7.14
C ARG A 174 -4.73 -24.47 -7.46
N LEU A 175 -3.96 -25.35 -6.83
CA LEU A 175 -4.05 -26.79 -7.02
C LEU A 175 -5.42 -27.33 -6.54
N ARG A 176 -5.88 -26.93 -5.38
CA ARG A 176 -7.20 -27.32 -4.84
C ARG A 176 -8.35 -26.92 -5.77
N ARG A 177 -8.35 -25.67 -6.26
CA ARG A 177 -9.38 -25.22 -7.21
C ARG A 177 -9.34 -25.96 -8.56
N SER A 178 -8.18 -26.42 -9.00
CA SER A 178 -8.04 -27.18 -10.23
C SER A 178 -8.60 -28.60 -10.08
N GLU A 179 -8.53 -29.19 -8.87
CA GLU A 179 -9.08 -30.50 -8.55
C GLU A 179 -10.61 -30.49 -8.38
N GLU A 180 -11.20 -29.36 -7.97
CA GLU A 180 -12.65 -29.20 -7.82
C GLU A 180 -13.41 -28.97 -9.15
N ILE A 181 -12.70 -28.63 -10.24
CA ILE A 181 -13.29 -28.32 -11.56
C ILE A 181 -13.11 -29.48 -12.57
N GLY A 182 -12.33 -30.51 -12.23
CA GLY A 182 -12.07 -31.67 -13.08
C GLY A 182 -12.82 -32.91 -12.65
#